data_8977d635a4de237bdc6d1b099bd127b4
#
_entry.id   8977d635a4de237bdc6d1b099bd127b4
#
_cell.length_a   1.000
_cell.length_b   1.000
_cell.length_c   1.000
_cell.angle_alpha   90.00
_cell.angle_beta   90.00
_cell.angle_gamma   90.00
#
_symmetry.space_group_name_H-M   'P 1'
#
loop_
_entity.id
_entity.type
_entity.pdbx_description
1 polymer ?
#
loop_
_entity_poly.entity_id
_entity_poly.type
_entity_poly.pdbx_seq_one_letter_code
_entity_poly.pdbx_strand_id
1 'polypeptide(L)'
;MAEDPLFLARRMVIFASEDVGMADPLALVVANNAADATRFVGLPECQFSLSQAGIHLATAPKSNSTMAYYEAVAAVNSGADDEVPNHLKDSSRDKEGLGHGKGYKYPHAFQEHWVAQQYLPNGLQGNYFYKPGDQGFEKKVADRIEWLRKEQEKGVGGGG
;
A
#
# COMPACT_ATOMS: atom_id res chain seq x y z
N MET A 1 -27.25 -25.19 9.04
CA MET A 1 -26.84 -24.19 10.05
C MET A 1 -26.43 -22.94 9.30
N ALA A 2 -26.96 -21.77 9.63
CA ALA A 2 -26.52 -20.52 8.99
C ALA A 2 -25.10 -20.20 9.48
N GLU A 3 -24.27 -19.70 8.58
CA GLU A 3 -22.90 -19.28 8.89
C GLU A 3 -22.92 -18.09 9.87
N ASP A 4 -21.89 -18.01 10.75
CA ASP A 4 -21.73 -16.87 11.65
C ASP A 4 -21.57 -15.57 10.85
N PRO A 5 -22.41 -14.53 11.05
CA PRO A 5 -22.31 -13.27 10.35
C PRO A 5 -20.94 -12.60 10.48
N LEU A 6 -20.26 -12.73 11.61
CA LEU A 6 -18.91 -12.20 11.82
C LEU A 6 -17.85 -12.98 11.02
N PHE A 7 -18.06 -14.28 10.81
CA PHE A 7 -17.20 -15.05 9.93
C PHE A 7 -17.33 -14.57 8.48
N LEU A 8 -18.57 -14.35 8.01
CA LEU A 8 -18.79 -13.78 6.67
C LEU A 8 -18.15 -12.39 6.53
N ALA A 9 -18.35 -11.53 7.52
CA ALA A 9 -17.74 -10.19 7.53
C ALA A 9 -16.20 -10.25 7.44
N ARG A 10 -15.55 -11.14 8.20
CA ARG A 10 -14.08 -11.35 8.10
C ARG A 10 -13.65 -11.77 6.69
N ARG A 11 -14.39 -12.69 6.08
CA ARG A 11 -14.08 -13.13 4.70
C ARG A 11 -14.23 -11.99 3.70
N MET A 12 -15.23 -11.11 3.87
CA MET A 12 -15.41 -9.93 3.04
C MET A 12 -14.27 -8.94 3.19
N VAL A 13 -13.75 -8.69 4.40
CA VAL A 13 -12.61 -7.82 4.64
C VAL A 13 -11.34 -8.37 3.97
N ILE A 14 -11.09 -9.68 4.08
CA ILE A 14 -9.95 -10.33 3.41
C ILE A 14 -10.09 -10.18 1.90
N PHE A 15 -11.24 -10.54 1.34
CA PHE A 15 -11.51 -10.45 -0.09
C PHE A 15 -11.36 -9.02 -0.62
N ALA A 16 -11.83 -8.02 0.14
CA ALA A 16 -11.68 -6.62 -0.22
C ALA A 16 -10.21 -6.19 -0.33
N SER A 17 -9.33 -6.73 0.52
CA SER A 17 -7.91 -6.38 0.55
C SER A 17 -7.07 -7.18 -0.45
N GLU A 18 -7.38 -8.46 -0.62
CA GLU A 18 -6.59 -9.42 -1.39
C GLU A 18 -7.00 -9.46 -2.87
N ASP A 19 -8.32 -9.54 -3.15
CA ASP A 19 -8.83 -9.76 -4.50
C ASP A 19 -9.32 -8.48 -5.19
N VAL A 20 -9.90 -7.54 -4.44
CA VAL A 20 -10.31 -6.24 -4.98
C VAL A 20 -9.14 -5.25 -4.94
N GLY A 21 -8.48 -5.15 -3.80
CA GLY A 21 -7.25 -4.38 -3.61
C GLY A 21 -7.36 -2.94 -4.09
N MET A 22 -6.34 -2.50 -4.80
CA MET A 22 -6.26 -1.13 -5.33
C MET A 22 -7.14 -0.87 -6.56
N ALA A 23 -7.79 -1.89 -7.12
CA ALA A 23 -8.75 -1.67 -8.20
C ALA A 23 -9.99 -0.88 -7.72
N ASP A 24 -10.41 -1.10 -6.47
CA ASP A 24 -11.42 -0.30 -5.78
C ASP A 24 -11.07 -0.09 -4.29
N PRO A 25 -10.39 1.00 -3.92
CA PRO A 25 -10.01 1.28 -2.54
C PRO A 25 -11.19 1.40 -1.57
N LEU A 26 -12.41 1.69 -2.05
CA LEU A 26 -13.60 1.75 -1.20
C LEU A 26 -14.07 0.37 -0.74
N ALA A 27 -13.71 -0.69 -1.43
CA ALA A 27 -14.11 -2.05 -1.08
C ALA A 27 -13.77 -2.42 0.37
N LEU A 28 -12.54 -2.09 0.81
CA LEU A 28 -12.10 -2.35 2.19
C LEU A 28 -12.89 -1.49 3.21
N VAL A 29 -13.19 -0.25 2.88
CA VAL A 29 -14.01 0.64 3.72
C VAL A 29 -15.42 0.08 3.89
N VAL A 30 -16.05 -0.33 2.78
CA VAL A 30 -17.39 -0.93 2.79
C VAL A 30 -17.41 -2.23 3.60
N ALA A 31 -16.43 -3.10 3.40
CA ALA A 31 -16.33 -4.37 4.14
C ALA A 31 -16.13 -4.15 5.64
N ASN A 32 -15.26 -3.22 6.06
CA ASN A 32 -15.05 -2.89 7.46
C ASN A 32 -16.30 -2.29 8.11
N ASN A 33 -16.97 -1.34 7.43
CA ASN A 33 -18.21 -0.77 7.93
C ASN A 33 -19.32 -1.82 8.09
N ALA A 34 -19.43 -2.78 7.17
CA ALA A 34 -20.37 -3.89 7.31
C ALA A 34 -20.02 -4.81 8.49
N ALA A 35 -18.72 -5.05 8.75
CA ALA A 35 -18.28 -5.82 9.90
C ALA A 35 -18.61 -5.10 11.22
N ASP A 36 -18.41 -3.79 11.29
CA ASP A 36 -18.75 -2.99 12.47
C ASP A 36 -20.26 -2.90 12.69
N ALA A 37 -21.05 -2.71 11.61
CA ALA A 37 -22.50 -2.76 11.68
C ALA A 37 -22.98 -4.13 12.18
N THR A 38 -22.36 -5.22 11.75
CA THR A 38 -22.68 -6.58 12.22
C THR A 38 -22.49 -6.73 13.73
N ARG A 39 -21.40 -6.15 14.28
CA ARG A 39 -21.15 -6.17 15.73
C ARG A 39 -22.11 -5.29 16.51
N PHE A 40 -22.44 -4.11 15.97
CA PHE A 40 -23.24 -3.10 16.66
C PHE A 40 -24.74 -3.40 16.63
N VAL A 41 -25.26 -3.82 15.47
CA VAL A 41 -26.69 -4.01 15.24
C VAL A 41 -27.13 -5.45 15.57
N GLY A 42 -26.33 -6.44 15.17
CA GLY A 42 -26.66 -7.85 15.33
C GLY A 42 -27.73 -8.35 14.36
N LEU A 43 -28.11 -9.62 14.52
CA LEU A 43 -29.17 -10.26 13.73
C LEU A 43 -30.54 -9.83 14.23
N PRO A 44 -31.53 -9.73 13.33
CA PRO A 44 -31.45 -10.04 11.90
C PRO A 44 -31.00 -8.86 11.01
N GLU A 45 -30.95 -7.64 11.51
CA GLU A 45 -30.81 -6.41 10.72
C GLU A 45 -29.41 -6.25 10.08
N CYS A 46 -28.37 -6.81 10.68
CA CYS A 46 -27.01 -6.77 10.09
C CYS A 46 -26.92 -7.44 8.71
N GLN A 47 -27.91 -8.27 8.35
CA GLN A 47 -27.99 -8.89 7.02
C GLN A 47 -28.06 -7.86 5.90
N PHE A 48 -28.65 -6.69 6.13
CA PHE A 48 -28.70 -5.61 5.13
C PHE A 48 -27.29 -5.05 4.85
N SER A 49 -26.50 -4.79 5.89
CA SER A 49 -25.12 -4.30 5.75
C SER A 49 -24.22 -5.34 5.06
N LEU A 50 -24.37 -6.61 5.42
CA LEU A 50 -23.62 -7.71 4.78
C LEU A 50 -24.02 -7.87 3.30
N SER A 51 -25.33 -7.76 3.00
CA SER A 51 -25.83 -7.83 1.61
C SER A 51 -25.27 -6.67 0.77
N GLN A 52 -25.28 -5.45 1.30
CA GLN A 52 -24.71 -4.28 0.64
C GLN A 52 -23.22 -4.47 0.33
N ALA A 53 -22.43 -4.91 1.32
CA ALA A 53 -21.03 -5.19 1.14
C ALA A 53 -20.80 -6.32 0.12
N GLY A 54 -21.58 -7.39 0.19
CA GLY A 54 -21.51 -8.51 -0.75
C GLY A 54 -21.75 -8.07 -2.20
N ILE A 55 -22.77 -7.25 -2.45
CA ILE A 55 -23.06 -6.70 -3.78
C ILE A 55 -21.91 -5.83 -4.26
N HIS A 56 -21.41 -4.91 -3.42
CA HIS A 56 -20.29 -4.05 -3.77
C HIS A 56 -19.05 -4.86 -4.16
N LEU A 57 -18.67 -5.81 -3.30
CA LEU A 57 -17.49 -6.66 -3.55
C LEU A 57 -17.64 -7.56 -4.79
N ALA A 58 -18.85 -8.07 -5.04
CA ALA A 58 -19.11 -8.92 -6.20
C ALA A 58 -18.97 -8.14 -7.51
N THR A 59 -19.36 -6.86 -7.53
CA THR A 59 -19.36 -6.00 -8.72
C THR A 59 -18.12 -5.15 -8.88
N ALA A 60 -17.28 -5.02 -7.84
CA ALA A 60 -16.05 -4.26 -7.89
C ALA A 60 -15.04 -4.85 -8.91
N PRO A 61 -14.24 -4.02 -9.59
CA PRO A 61 -13.08 -4.52 -10.34
C PRO A 61 -12.10 -5.21 -9.40
N LYS A 62 -11.25 -6.08 -9.94
CA LYS A 62 -10.36 -6.95 -9.16
C LYS A 62 -8.89 -6.64 -9.47
N SER A 63 -8.06 -6.67 -8.41
CA SER A 63 -6.61 -6.63 -8.52
C SER A 63 -5.99 -7.27 -7.28
N ASN A 64 -5.04 -8.15 -7.50
CA ASN A 64 -4.23 -8.76 -6.43
C ASN A 64 -2.85 -8.10 -6.28
N SER A 65 -2.68 -6.89 -6.78
CA SER A 65 -1.40 -6.16 -6.74
C SER A 65 -0.86 -5.92 -5.32
N THR A 66 -1.74 -5.97 -4.30
CA THR A 66 -1.36 -5.92 -2.88
C THR A 66 -0.50 -7.11 -2.45
N MET A 67 -0.49 -8.22 -3.20
CA MET A 67 0.42 -9.35 -2.97
C MET A 67 1.90 -8.99 -3.17
N ALA A 68 2.22 -7.80 -3.73
CA ALA A 68 3.55 -7.20 -3.72
C ALA A 68 4.23 -7.23 -2.32
N TYR A 69 3.44 -7.26 -1.26
CA TYR A 69 3.93 -7.44 0.11
C TYR A 69 4.78 -8.70 0.26
N TYR A 70 4.37 -9.82 -0.31
CA TYR A 70 5.11 -11.09 -0.20
C TYR A 70 6.44 -11.03 -0.95
N GLU A 71 6.49 -10.39 -2.13
CA GLU A 71 7.74 -10.17 -2.88
C GLU A 71 8.71 -9.30 -2.07
N ALA A 72 8.21 -8.22 -1.45
CA ALA A 72 9.01 -7.32 -0.61
C ALA A 72 9.56 -8.05 0.62
N VAL A 73 8.74 -8.82 1.34
CA VAL A 73 9.19 -9.61 2.50
C VAL A 73 10.24 -10.65 2.10
N ALA A 74 10.04 -11.34 0.98
CA ALA A 74 11.01 -12.32 0.49
C ALA A 74 12.35 -11.66 0.15
N ALA A 75 12.33 -10.46 -0.46
CA ALA A 75 13.54 -9.72 -0.77
C ALA A 75 14.32 -9.31 0.49
N VAL A 76 13.63 -8.80 1.52
CA VAL A 76 14.26 -8.47 2.82
C VAL A 76 14.85 -9.72 3.47
N ASN A 77 14.10 -10.83 3.49
CA ASN A 77 14.54 -12.08 4.12
C ASN A 77 15.65 -12.80 3.34
N SER A 78 15.97 -12.39 2.13
CA SER A 78 17.06 -13.01 1.33
C SER A 78 18.46 -12.68 1.83
N GLY A 79 18.60 -11.85 2.87
CA GLY A 79 19.89 -11.44 3.44
C GLY A 79 20.54 -10.28 2.70
N ALA A 80 19.81 -9.56 1.86
CA ALA A 80 20.26 -8.29 1.28
C ALA A 80 20.51 -7.26 2.40
N ASP A 81 21.40 -6.27 2.12
CA ASP A 81 21.56 -5.12 3.01
C ASP A 81 20.24 -4.35 3.08
N ASP A 82 19.57 -4.48 4.21
CA ASP A 82 18.25 -3.90 4.51
C ASP A 82 18.31 -2.67 5.43
N GLU A 83 19.53 -2.16 5.68
CA GLU A 83 19.72 -1.01 6.54
C GLU A 83 19.10 0.26 5.91
N VAL A 84 18.24 0.93 6.68
CA VAL A 84 17.61 2.19 6.24
C VAL A 84 18.69 3.24 5.92
N PRO A 85 18.64 3.90 4.74
CA PRO A 85 19.58 4.94 4.38
C PRO A 85 19.70 6.03 5.44
N ASN A 86 20.93 6.46 5.77
CA ASN A 86 21.17 7.37 6.89
C ASN A 86 20.41 8.70 6.80
N HIS A 87 20.21 9.24 5.60
CA HIS A 87 19.44 10.47 5.41
C HIS A 87 17.93 10.32 5.74
N LEU A 88 17.40 9.10 5.75
CA LEU A 88 15.99 8.81 6.12
C LEU A 88 15.83 8.45 7.60
N LYS A 89 16.93 8.24 8.33
CA LYS A 89 16.89 7.98 9.77
C LYS A 89 16.58 9.25 10.56
N ASP A 90 15.91 9.08 11.70
CA ASP A 90 15.57 10.19 12.58
C ASP A 90 16.84 10.91 13.08
N SER A 91 16.93 12.20 12.79
CA SER A 91 18.06 13.05 13.20
C SER A 91 17.92 13.59 14.64
N SER A 92 16.80 13.36 15.31
CA SER A 92 16.53 13.94 16.64
C SER A 92 17.39 13.33 17.76
N ARG A 93 17.87 12.09 17.56
CA ARG A 93 18.61 11.35 18.59
C ARG A 93 20.11 11.30 18.39
N ASP A 94 20.63 11.36 17.13
CA ASP A 94 22.05 11.07 16.86
C ASP A 94 22.65 11.86 15.68
N LYS A 95 22.24 13.13 15.53
CA LYS A 95 22.64 13.97 14.38
C LYS A 95 24.16 14.16 14.27
N GLU A 96 24.86 14.24 15.38
CA GLU A 96 26.29 14.58 15.42
C GLU A 96 27.21 13.34 15.38
N GLY A 97 26.76 12.17 15.84
CA GLY A 97 27.60 10.96 15.94
C GLY A 97 27.51 10.02 14.73
N LEU A 98 26.32 9.76 14.22
CA LEU A 98 26.06 8.75 13.21
C LEU A 98 25.65 9.31 11.83
N GLY A 99 25.49 10.63 11.72
CA GLY A 99 25.11 11.28 10.47
C GLY A 99 23.66 11.04 10.03
N HIS A 100 22.79 10.65 10.97
CA HIS A 100 21.37 10.45 10.71
C HIS A 100 20.70 11.75 10.23
N GLY A 101 19.89 11.65 9.18
CA GLY A 101 19.19 12.78 8.55
C GLY A 101 20.07 13.71 7.72
N LYS A 102 21.40 13.45 7.63
CA LYS A 102 22.28 14.27 6.80
C LYS A 102 22.00 14.04 5.32
N GLY A 103 21.69 15.15 4.61
CA GLY A 103 21.37 15.09 3.19
C GLY A 103 19.91 14.78 2.88
N TYR A 104 19.04 14.69 3.88
CA TYR A 104 17.60 14.53 3.66
C TYR A 104 17.04 15.70 2.85
N LYS A 105 16.33 15.36 1.77
CA LYS A 105 15.61 16.33 0.94
C LYS A 105 14.14 16.30 1.33
N TYR A 106 13.62 17.42 1.82
CA TYR A 106 12.22 17.53 2.27
C TYR A 106 11.27 17.61 1.08
N PRO A 107 10.43 16.59 0.81
CA PRO A 107 9.63 16.53 -0.43
C PRO A 107 8.72 17.73 -0.65
N HIS A 108 8.13 18.30 0.41
CA HIS A 108 7.24 19.47 0.29
C HIS A 108 7.94 20.76 -0.18
N ALA A 109 9.27 20.81 -0.20
CA ALA A 109 10.04 21.91 -0.79
C ALA A 109 10.20 21.79 -2.32
N PHE A 110 9.74 20.70 -2.92
CA PHE A 110 9.85 20.41 -4.34
C PHE A 110 8.49 20.40 -5.03
N GLN A 111 8.52 20.57 -6.36
CA GLN A 111 7.31 20.47 -7.18
C GLN A 111 6.66 19.09 -7.01
N GLU A 112 5.33 19.05 -7.06
CA GLU A 112 4.55 17.83 -6.84
C GLU A 112 4.78 17.15 -5.48
N HIS A 113 5.41 17.87 -4.52
CA HIS A 113 5.75 17.36 -3.19
C HIS A 113 6.54 16.02 -3.26
N TRP A 114 7.41 15.91 -4.26
CA TRP A 114 8.20 14.72 -4.50
C TRP A 114 9.63 15.09 -4.92
N VAL A 115 10.59 14.26 -4.56
CA VAL A 115 12.01 14.48 -4.89
C VAL A 115 12.71 13.15 -5.12
N ALA A 116 13.55 13.11 -6.15
CA ALA A 116 14.42 11.97 -6.40
C ALA A 116 15.50 11.88 -5.33
N GLN A 117 15.47 10.81 -4.57
CA GLN A 117 16.49 10.41 -3.60
C GLN A 117 16.40 8.91 -3.37
N GLN A 118 17.41 8.33 -2.73
CA GLN A 118 17.36 6.92 -2.37
C GLN A 118 16.35 6.71 -1.25
N TYR A 119 15.34 5.87 -1.49
CA TYR A 119 14.33 5.48 -0.50
C TYR A 119 14.53 4.05 0.01
N LEU A 120 15.05 3.15 -0.83
CA LEU A 120 15.30 1.76 -0.45
C LEU A 120 16.72 1.60 0.10
N PRO A 121 16.93 0.62 1.00
CA PRO A 121 18.25 0.15 1.40
C PRO A 121 19.15 -0.19 0.21
N ASN A 122 20.47 -0.20 0.42
CA ASN A 122 21.43 -0.45 -0.67
C ASN A 122 21.19 -1.80 -1.36
N GLY A 123 20.94 -2.85 -0.58
CA GLY A 123 20.70 -4.19 -1.12
C GLY A 123 19.36 -4.35 -1.86
N LEU A 124 18.47 -3.37 -1.74
CA LEU A 124 17.14 -3.42 -2.34
C LEU A 124 16.93 -2.36 -3.43
N GLN A 125 17.95 -1.56 -3.76
CA GLN A 125 17.85 -0.55 -4.81
C GLN A 125 17.50 -1.18 -6.16
N GLY A 126 16.69 -0.45 -6.94
CA GLY A 126 16.24 -0.89 -8.26
C GLY A 126 15.05 -1.88 -8.23
N ASN A 127 14.61 -2.33 -7.06
CA ASN A 127 13.41 -3.16 -6.96
C ASN A 127 12.14 -2.31 -7.05
N TYR A 128 11.18 -2.82 -7.82
CA TYR A 128 9.83 -2.29 -7.93
C TYR A 128 8.84 -3.40 -7.58
N PHE A 129 8.51 -3.52 -6.30
CA PHE A 129 7.62 -4.58 -5.81
C PHE A 129 6.19 -4.37 -6.29
N TYR A 130 5.66 -3.15 -6.15
CA TYR A 130 4.31 -2.83 -6.59
C TYR A 130 4.26 -2.66 -8.11
N LYS A 131 3.43 -3.49 -8.74
CA LYS A 131 3.13 -3.46 -10.17
C LYS A 131 1.64 -3.19 -10.31
N PRO A 132 1.22 -1.95 -10.63
CA PRO A 132 -0.19 -1.62 -10.73
C PRO A 132 -0.86 -2.43 -11.85
N GLY A 133 -2.08 -2.87 -11.58
CA GLY A 133 -2.95 -3.48 -12.57
C GLY A 133 -3.59 -2.46 -13.51
N ASP A 134 -4.43 -2.96 -14.40
CA ASP A 134 -5.13 -2.17 -15.41
C ASP A 134 -6.63 -2.01 -15.12
N GLN A 135 -7.09 -2.38 -13.91
CA GLN A 135 -8.49 -2.38 -13.53
C GLN A 135 -8.83 -1.21 -12.59
N GLY A 136 -10.02 -0.66 -12.76
CA GLY A 136 -10.61 0.32 -11.86
C GLY A 136 -9.73 1.53 -11.55
N PHE A 137 -9.59 1.85 -10.26
CA PHE A 137 -8.77 2.98 -9.78
C PHE A 137 -7.29 2.78 -10.09
N GLU A 138 -6.82 1.55 -10.19
CA GLU A 138 -5.41 1.24 -10.37
C GLU A 138 -4.83 1.75 -11.70
N LYS A 139 -5.68 1.97 -12.72
CA LYS A 139 -5.27 2.67 -13.95
C LYS A 139 -4.68 4.05 -13.67
N LYS A 140 -5.33 4.83 -12.78
CA LYS A 140 -4.85 6.17 -12.39
C LYS A 140 -3.56 6.08 -11.55
N VAL A 141 -3.46 5.03 -10.73
CA VAL A 141 -2.24 4.76 -9.95
C VAL A 141 -1.08 4.41 -10.88
N ALA A 142 -1.33 3.63 -11.94
CA ALA A 142 -0.31 3.25 -12.92
C ALA A 142 0.34 4.48 -13.57
N ASP A 143 -0.45 5.45 -14.02
CA ASP A 143 0.04 6.70 -14.62
C ASP A 143 0.93 7.48 -13.64
N ARG A 144 0.51 7.57 -12.38
CA ARG A 144 1.28 8.24 -11.33
C ARG A 144 2.58 7.52 -11.01
N ILE A 145 2.56 6.20 -10.92
CA ILE A 145 3.74 5.37 -10.65
C ILE A 145 4.75 5.48 -11.80
N GLU A 146 4.29 5.45 -13.04
CA GLU A 146 5.15 5.62 -14.20
C GLU A 146 5.87 6.98 -14.18
N TRP A 147 5.14 8.05 -13.88
CA TRP A 147 5.72 9.37 -13.72
C TRP A 147 6.77 9.41 -12.60
N LEU A 148 6.47 8.87 -11.41
CA LEU A 148 7.39 8.82 -10.28
C LEU A 148 8.68 8.07 -10.61
N ARG A 149 8.59 6.94 -11.31
CA ARG A 149 9.76 6.14 -11.73
C ARG A 149 10.63 6.91 -12.72
N LYS A 150 10.02 7.55 -13.72
CA LYS A 150 10.76 8.39 -14.67
C LYS A 150 11.49 9.55 -14.00
N GLU A 151 10.86 10.22 -13.04
CA GLU A 151 11.49 11.31 -12.30
C GLU A 151 12.62 10.80 -11.38
N GLN A 152 12.45 9.62 -10.78
CA GLN A 152 13.50 8.97 -9.97
C GLN A 152 14.74 8.67 -10.82
N GLU A 153 14.57 8.11 -11.99
CA GLU A 153 15.67 7.79 -12.91
C GLU A 153 16.43 9.04 -13.34
N LYS A 154 15.73 10.14 -13.67
CA LYS A 154 16.36 11.41 -14.03
C LYS A 154 17.17 12.00 -12.88
N GLY A 155 16.64 11.93 -11.65
CA GLY A 155 17.28 12.56 -10.50
C GLY A 155 18.46 11.76 -9.93
N VAL A 156 18.48 10.45 -10.10
CA VAL A 156 19.60 9.60 -9.68
C VAL A 156 20.69 9.51 -10.77
N GLY A 157 20.32 9.61 -12.04
CA GLY A 157 21.27 9.58 -13.17
C GLY A 157 22.01 10.91 -13.45
N GLY A 158 21.61 12.03 -12.82
CA GLY A 158 22.21 13.36 -13.03
C GLY A 158 23.33 13.74 -12.06
N GLY A 159 23.82 12.83 -11.24
CA GLY A 159 24.88 13.04 -10.25
C GLY A 159 26.18 12.30 -10.61
N GLY A 160 26.67 12.50 -11.83
CA GLY A 160 27.99 12.05 -12.29
C GLY A 160 28.93 13.21 -12.46
#